data_ab4b1fd63d303be38369eb00b9c8601d
#
_entry.id   ab4b1fd63d303be38369eb00b9c8601d
#
_cell.length_a   1.000
_cell.length_b   1.000
_cell.length_c   1.000
_cell.angle_alpha   90.00
_cell.angle_beta   90.00
_cell.angle_gamma   90.00
#
_symmetry.space_group_name_H-M   'P 1'
#
loop_
_entity.id
_entity.type
_entity.pdbx_description
1 polymer ?
#
loop_
_entity_poly.entity_id
_entity_poly.type
_entity_poly.pdbx_seq_one_letter_code
_entity_poly.pdbx_strand_id
1 'polypeptide(L)'
;ITRWSQRKASITPEDTRQRALKTIGMLRDFGVQHVRTHVDVTDPSLAALQALLAVKQEAADLIDLQIVAFPQEGIESYPNGRELMTRAIEMGADVVGGIPHYENTRDKGVSSVMFLMDLAQRYGRLVDVHCDEIDDPQSRFLEVLAEEARVRGMGAQVTASHTCAMGSYDNAYCSKLFRLLKASGINFISCPTESIHLQGRFDSWPKRRGVTRVAELDRAGINVCFAQDSIQDPWYPLGNGNILRILDAGLHICHMLGYDDLQRCLDFVTDNSARALCLGDNYGLAEGRPANLLILDAENDYEAVRRQARVLTSIRHGRVILQREVEHIRYPA
;
A
#
# COMPACT_ATOMS: atom_id res chain seq x y z
N ILE A 1 -17.93 -4.47 -4.72
CA ILE A 1 -17.83 -3.44 -5.79
C ILE A 1 -19.20 -2.88 -6.12
N THR A 2 -20.25 -3.68 -6.42
CA THR A 2 -21.58 -3.19 -6.82
C THR A 2 -22.16 -2.08 -5.92
N ARG A 3 -22.06 -2.24 -4.58
CA ARG A 3 -22.50 -1.20 -3.63
C ARG A 3 -21.65 0.06 -3.72
N TRP A 4 -20.35 -0.10 -3.99
CA TRP A 4 -19.44 1.03 -4.18
C TRP A 4 -19.79 1.80 -5.45
N SER A 5 -19.96 1.11 -6.60
CA SER A 5 -20.35 1.73 -7.87
C SER A 5 -21.64 2.55 -7.76
N GLN A 6 -22.61 2.07 -6.95
CA GLN A 6 -23.84 2.83 -6.66
C GLN A 6 -23.59 4.04 -5.79
N ARG A 7 -22.71 3.92 -4.77
CA ARG A 7 -22.42 4.99 -3.81
C ARG A 7 -21.57 6.11 -4.42
N LYS A 8 -20.58 5.77 -5.24
CA LYS A 8 -19.64 6.75 -5.81
C LYS A 8 -20.33 7.86 -6.60
N ALA A 9 -21.45 7.58 -7.27
CA ALA A 9 -22.24 8.58 -8.00
C ALA A 9 -22.80 9.71 -7.10
N SER A 10 -22.86 9.52 -5.78
CA SER A 10 -23.34 10.49 -4.80
C SER A 10 -22.23 11.13 -3.98
N ILE A 11 -20.96 10.81 -4.22
CA ILE A 11 -19.83 11.38 -3.51
C ILE A 11 -19.57 12.80 -4.05
N THR A 12 -19.45 13.75 -3.13
CA THR A 12 -19.09 15.13 -3.47
C THR A 12 -17.63 15.41 -3.14
N PRO A 13 -17.00 16.41 -3.78
CA PRO A 13 -15.64 16.84 -3.41
C PRO A 13 -15.50 17.19 -1.93
N GLU A 14 -16.50 17.84 -1.34
CA GLU A 14 -16.48 18.21 0.10
C GLU A 14 -16.56 16.97 1.01
N ASP A 15 -17.42 15.99 0.72
CA ASP A 15 -17.47 14.71 1.45
C ASP A 15 -16.12 14.00 1.37
N THR A 16 -15.50 13.96 0.18
CA THR A 16 -14.16 13.37 0.00
C THR A 16 -13.12 14.11 0.84
N ARG A 17 -13.11 15.44 0.79
CA ARG A 17 -12.17 16.26 1.57
C ARG A 17 -12.30 16.01 3.06
N GLN A 18 -13.52 16.06 3.61
CA GLN A 18 -13.75 15.85 5.05
C GLN A 18 -13.29 14.48 5.52
N ARG A 19 -13.60 13.41 4.77
CA ARG A 19 -13.17 12.06 5.09
C ARG A 19 -11.66 11.90 5.00
N ALA A 20 -11.02 12.49 3.99
CA ALA A 20 -9.58 12.45 3.83
C ALA A 20 -8.86 13.16 5.00
N LEU A 21 -9.29 14.35 5.37
CA LEU A 21 -8.71 15.09 6.50
C LEU A 21 -8.91 14.37 7.84
N LYS A 22 -10.08 13.76 8.05
CA LYS A 22 -10.33 12.90 9.23
C LYS A 22 -9.35 11.73 9.26
N THR A 23 -9.15 11.04 8.13
CA THR A 23 -8.22 9.92 8.01
C THR A 23 -6.78 10.35 8.23
N ILE A 24 -6.35 11.49 7.69
CA ILE A 24 -5.02 12.07 7.93
C ILE A 24 -4.82 12.36 9.43
N GLY A 25 -5.84 12.86 10.12
CA GLY A 25 -5.79 13.03 11.57
C GLY A 25 -5.53 11.71 12.31
N MET A 26 -6.25 10.62 11.93
CA MET A 26 -6.04 9.30 12.50
C MET A 26 -4.63 8.77 12.23
N LEU A 27 -4.13 8.89 11.01
CA LEU A 27 -2.78 8.47 10.61
C LEU A 27 -1.70 9.21 11.40
N ARG A 28 -1.83 10.55 11.51
CA ARG A 28 -0.93 11.40 12.32
C ARG A 28 -0.89 10.92 13.77
N ASP A 29 -2.04 10.55 14.33
CA ASP A 29 -2.14 10.08 15.72
C ASP A 29 -1.36 8.78 15.98
N PHE A 30 -1.08 8.03 14.94
CA PHE A 30 -0.22 6.84 14.95
C PHE A 30 1.18 7.08 14.34
N GLY A 31 1.56 8.35 14.11
CA GLY A 31 2.90 8.74 13.67
C GLY A 31 3.18 8.52 12.18
N VAL A 32 2.17 8.25 11.37
CA VAL A 32 2.34 8.09 9.93
C VAL A 32 2.57 9.46 9.30
N GLN A 33 3.70 9.64 8.60
CA GLN A 33 4.11 10.90 7.99
C GLN A 33 4.17 10.84 6.46
N HIS A 34 4.20 9.64 5.87
CA HIS A 34 4.22 9.44 4.43
C HIS A 34 3.13 8.42 4.06
N VAL A 35 2.29 8.74 3.10
CA VAL A 35 1.15 7.91 2.69
C VAL A 35 1.06 7.86 1.17
N ARG A 36 0.83 6.66 0.65
CA ARG A 36 0.31 6.45 -0.69
C ARG A 36 -1.15 6.04 -0.57
N THR A 37 -2.05 6.78 -1.22
CA THR A 37 -3.48 6.52 -1.22
C THR A 37 -4.01 6.32 -2.64
N HIS A 38 -5.00 5.45 -2.78
CA HIS A 38 -5.64 5.15 -4.05
C HIS A 38 -6.95 5.93 -4.19
N VAL A 39 -7.14 6.60 -5.33
CA VAL A 39 -8.39 7.27 -5.65
C VAL A 39 -9.01 6.63 -6.89
N ASP A 40 -10.26 6.19 -6.75
CA ASP A 40 -11.00 5.62 -7.87
C ASP A 40 -11.22 6.68 -8.96
N VAL A 41 -10.65 6.43 -10.15
CA VAL A 41 -10.77 7.27 -11.33
C VAL A 41 -11.74 6.71 -12.38
N THR A 42 -12.44 5.62 -12.04
CA THR A 42 -13.55 5.11 -12.86
C THR A 42 -14.84 5.93 -12.60
N ASP A 43 -14.67 7.25 -12.67
CA ASP A 43 -15.69 8.29 -12.60
C ASP A 43 -15.32 9.40 -13.59
N PRO A 44 -16.12 9.66 -14.64
CA PRO A 44 -15.81 10.67 -15.65
C PRO A 44 -15.60 12.09 -15.12
N SER A 45 -16.15 12.42 -13.95
CA SER A 45 -15.98 13.72 -13.32
C SER A 45 -14.60 13.90 -12.69
N LEU A 46 -13.94 12.82 -12.25
CA LEU A 46 -12.70 12.81 -11.47
C LEU A 46 -12.78 13.69 -10.20
N ALA A 47 -14.00 13.85 -9.64
CA ALA A 47 -14.26 14.74 -8.53
C ALA A 47 -13.49 14.37 -7.26
N ALA A 48 -13.37 13.07 -6.97
CA ALA A 48 -12.60 12.58 -5.83
C ALA A 48 -11.10 12.87 -5.99
N LEU A 49 -10.55 12.73 -7.20
CA LEU A 49 -9.15 13.08 -7.48
C LEU A 49 -8.90 14.57 -7.28
N GLN A 50 -9.79 15.45 -7.79
CA GLN A 50 -9.67 16.91 -7.58
C GLN A 50 -9.64 17.25 -6.09
N ALA A 51 -10.53 16.66 -5.31
CA ALA A 51 -10.59 16.89 -3.86
C ALA A 51 -9.30 16.42 -3.16
N LEU A 52 -8.76 15.26 -3.51
CA LEU A 52 -7.52 14.75 -2.90
C LEU A 52 -6.29 15.55 -3.31
N LEU A 53 -6.23 16.08 -4.53
CA LEU A 53 -5.16 16.98 -4.94
C LEU A 53 -5.16 18.28 -4.11
N ALA A 54 -6.34 18.81 -3.78
CA ALA A 54 -6.46 19.95 -2.88
C ALA A 54 -6.07 19.60 -1.44
N VAL A 55 -6.53 18.44 -0.92
CA VAL A 55 -6.15 17.93 0.41
C VAL A 55 -4.66 17.72 0.54
N LYS A 56 -3.98 17.22 -0.50
CA LYS A 56 -2.53 17.05 -0.52
C LYS A 56 -1.80 18.37 -0.22
N GLN A 57 -2.26 19.48 -0.77
CA GLN A 57 -1.69 20.81 -0.50
C GLN A 57 -2.06 21.29 0.91
N GLU A 58 -3.32 21.14 1.30
CA GLU A 58 -3.82 21.58 2.61
C GLU A 58 -3.13 20.86 3.78
N ALA A 59 -2.82 19.57 3.63
CA ALA A 59 -2.22 18.73 4.66
C ALA A 59 -0.69 18.62 4.58
N ALA A 60 -0.02 19.37 3.71
CA ALA A 60 1.42 19.21 3.45
C ALA A 60 2.31 19.37 4.70
N ASP A 61 1.90 20.21 5.66
CA ASP A 61 2.61 20.36 6.93
C ASP A 61 2.47 19.15 7.86
N LEU A 62 1.47 18.28 7.64
CA LEU A 62 1.16 17.14 8.49
C LEU A 62 1.67 15.81 7.91
N ILE A 63 1.57 15.65 6.58
CA ILE A 63 1.81 14.38 5.90
C ILE A 63 2.24 14.58 4.44
N ASP A 64 3.11 13.71 3.94
CA ASP A 64 3.36 13.60 2.50
C ASP A 64 2.37 12.62 1.88
N LEU A 65 1.62 13.08 0.90
CA LEU A 65 0.59 12.30 0.25
C LEU A 65 0.97 12.02 -1.21
N GLN A 66 1.16 10.73 -1.55
CA GLN A 66 1.23 10.26 -2.93
C GLN A 66 -0.16 9.77 -3.34
N ILE A 67 -0.68 10.28 -4.45
CA ILE A 67 -2.01 9.93 -4.97
C ILE A 67 -1.86 9.00 -6.16
N VAL A 68 -2.44 7.80 -6.04
CA VAL A 68 -2.52 6.81 -7.11
C VAL A 68 -3.81 7.03 -7.90
N ALA A 69 -3.71 7.26 -9.20
CA ALA A 69 -4.85 7.15 -10.10
C ALA A 69 -5.24 5.68 -10.22
N PHE A 70 -6.31 5.24 -9.55
CA PHE A 70 -6.68 3.84 -9.42
C PHE A 70 -7.93 3.50 -10.22
N PRO A 71 -7.84 2.58 -11.21
CA PRO A 71 -8.97 2.19 -12.05
C PRO A 71 -9.77 1.06 -11.39
N GLN A 72 -10.57 1.36 -10.35
CA GLN A 72 -11.30 0.38 -9.53
C GLN A 72 -12.12 -0.64 -10.34
N GLU A 73 -12.63 -0.26 -11.50
CA GLU A 73 -13.45 -1.12 -12.37
C GLU A 73 -12.70 -1.58 -13.63
N GLY A 74 -11.35 -1.49 -13.61
CA GLY A 74 -10.49 -1.85 -14.74
C GLY A 74 -10.19 -0.69 -15.68
N ILE A 75 -9.18 -0.88 -16.53
CA ILE A 75 -8.77 0.08 -17.57
C ILE A 75 -9.44 -0.30 -18.92
N GLU A 76 -9.32 -1.58 -19.30
CA GLU A 76 -9.80 -2.09 -20.56
C GLU A 76 -11.27 -2.53 -20.53
N SER A 77 -11.78 -2.79 -19.33
CA SER A 77 -13.17 -3.23 -19.12
C SER A 77 -14.10 -2.09 -18.75
N TYR A 78 -13.57 -0.96 -18.33
CA TYR A 78 -14.34 0.25 -18.03
C TYR A 78 -14.40 1.18 -19.26
N PRO A 79 -15.57 1.81 -19.57
CA PRO A 79 -15.68 2.75 -20.68
C PRO A 79 -14.72 3.92 -20.54
N ASN A 80 -13.93 4.20 -21.58
CA ASN A 80 -12.94 5.29 -21.60
C ASN A 80 -11.86 5.19 -20.49
N GLY A 81 -11.59 3.98 -19.95
CA GLY A 81 -10.64 3.80 -18.84
C GLY A 81 -9.25 4.32 -19.15
N ARG A 82 -8.71 4.10 -20.35
CA ARG A 82 -7.41 4.65 -20.77
C ARG A 82 -7.40 6.18 -20.79
N GLU A 83 -8.46 6.80 -21.26
CA GLU A 83 -8.60 8.27 -21.29
C GLU A 83 -8.65 8.83 -19.87
N LEU A 84 -9.47 8.22 -18.99
CA LEU A 84 -9.59 8.64 -17.59
C LEU A 84 -8.28 8.52 -16.83
N MET A 85 -7.53 7.43 -17.01
CA MET A 85 -6.21 7.26 -16.44
C MET A 85 -5.24 8.33 -16.92
N THR A 86 -5.22 8.61 -18.21
CA THR A 86 -4.35 9.65 -18.79
C THR A 86 -4.67 11.02 -18.21
N ARG A 87 -5.96 11.39 -18.19
CA ARG A 87 -6.41 12.65 -17.59
C ARG A 87 -6.05 12.76 -16.10
N ALA A 88 -6.21 11.68 -15.35
CA ALA A 88 -5.86 11.67 -13.93
C ALA A 88 -4.36 11.97 -13.69
N ILE A 89 -3.49 11.41 -14.52
CA ILE A 89 -2.05 11.69 -14.46
C ILE A 89 -1.74 13.13 -14.88
N GLU A 90 -2.38 13.63 -15.93
CA GLU A 90 -2.25 15.02 -16.39
C GLU A 90 -2.74 16.04 -15.35
N MET A 91 -3.76 15.69 -14.57
CA MET A 91 -4.26 16.50 -13.45
C MET A 91 -3.28 16.55 -12.26
N GLY A 92 -2.33 15.64 -12.18
CA GLY A 92 -1.29 15.67 -11.14
C GLY A 92 -1.26 14.48 -10.19
N ALA A 93 -1.93 13.36 -10.50
CA ALA A 93 -1.72 12.14 -9.75
C ALA A 93 -0.25 11.70 -9.82
N ASP A 94 0.29 11.22 -8.70
CA ASP A 94 1.72 10.92 -8.55
C ASP A 94 2.08 9.53 -9.09
N VAL A 95 1.13 8.61 -9.07
CA VAL A 95 1.35 7.18 -9.29
C VAL A 95 0.28 6.63 -10.24
N VAL A 96 0.69 5.81 -11.18
CA VAL A 96 -0.21 5.07 -12.08
C VAL A 96 -0.64 3.79 -11.41
N GLY A 97 -1.93 3.61 -11.19
CA GLY A 97 -2.53 2.42 -10.62
C GLY A 97 -2.94 1.39 -11.66
N GLY A 98 -3.32 0.20 -11.19
CA GLY A 98 -3.86 -0.88 -12.02
C GLY A 98 -4.51 -1.97 -11.19
N ILE A 99 -5.39 -2.74 -11.83
CA ILE A 99 -6.08 -3.90 -11.24
C ILE A 99 -6.30 -4.99 -12.32
N PRO A 100 -5.23 -5.59 -12.89
CA PRO A 100 -5.33 -6.43 -14.07
C PRO A 100 -6.16 -7.71 -13.86
N HIS A 101 -6.21 -8.24 -12.64
CA HIS A 101 -7.01 -9.43 -12.32
C HIS A 101 -8.52 -9.16 -12.31
N TYR A 102 -8.93 -7.90 -12.28
CA TYR A 102 -10.34 -7.51 -12.35
C TYR A 102 -10.84 -7.28 -13.80
N GLU A 103 -9.93 -7.22 -14.75
CA GLU A 103 -10.30 -7.13 -16.16
C GLU A 103 -11.10 -8.36 -16.63
N ASN A 104 -12.02 -8.17 -17.57
CA ASN A 104 -12.95 -9.23 -18.02
C ASN A 104 -12.26 -10.47 -18.60
N THR A 105 -11.05 -10.33 -19.13
CA THR A 105 -10.26 -11.44 -19.70
C THR A 105 -8.78 -11.28 -19.38
N ARG A 106 -8.03 -12.39 -19.45
CA ARG A 106 -6.58 -12.38 -19.28
C ARG A 106 -5.90 -11.41 -20.27
N ASP A 107 -6.32 -11.42 -21.53
CA ASP A 107 -5.71 -10.55 -22.55
C ASP A 107 -5.92 -9.07 -22.24
N LYS A 108 -7.10 -8.70 -21.74
CA LYS A 108 -7.37 -7.35 -21.26
C LYS A 108 -6.50 -7.00 -20.03
N GLY A 109 -6.31 -7.94 -19.10
CA GLY A 109 -5.42 -7.74 -17.97
C GLY A 109 -3.97 -7.51 -18.38
N VAL A 110 -3.46 -8.28 -19.35
CA VAL A 110 -2.13 -8.05 -19.93
C VAL A 110 -2.06 -6.70 -20.64
N SER A 111 -3.08 -6.37 -21.45
CA SER A 111 -3.17 -5.06 -22.13
C SER A 111 -3.19 -3.90 -21.15
N SER A 112 -3.91 -4.03 -20.04
CA SER A 112 -3.93 -2.99 -18.99
C SER A 112 -2.57 -2.81 -18.33
N VAL A 113 -1.80 -3.88 -18.07
CA VAL A 113 -0.43 -3.79 -17.56
C VAL A 113 0.50 -3.07 -18.55
N MET A 114 0.43 -3.41 -19.83
CA MET A 114 1.22 -2.73 -20.87
C MET A 114 0.90 -1.23 -20.93
N PHE A 115 -0.39 -0.88 -20.94
CA PHE A 115 -0.84 0.50 -20.99
C PHE A 115 -0.38 1.32 -19.76
N LEU A 116 -0.55 0.79 -18.55
CA LEU A 116 -0.16 1.52 -17.34
C LEU A 116 1.36 1.74 -17.28
N MET A 117 2.16 0.78 -17.74
CA MET A 117 3.62 0.91 -17.82
C MET A 117 4.05 1.94 -18.87
N ASP A 118 3.38 1.98 -20.04
CA ASP A 118 3.60 3.01 -21.06
C ASP A 118 3.25 4.40 -20.53
N LEU A 119 2.12 4.51 -19.82
CA LEU A 119 1.66 5.78 -19.23
C LEU A 119 2.66 6.27 -18.17
N ALA A 120 3.09 5.40 -17.27
CA ALA A 120 4.06 5.73 -16.23
C ALA A 120 5.40 6.18 -16.82
N GLN A 121 5.91 5.46 -17.82
CA GLN A 121 7.16 5.82 -18.49
C GLN A 121 7.06 7.17 -19.21
N ARG A 122 5.94 7.42 -19.92
CA ARG A 122 5.70 8.68 -20.66
C ARG A 122 5.69 9.90 -19.75
N TYR A 123 5.08 9.78 -18.58
CA TYR A 123 4.90 10.91 -17.65
C TYR A 123 5.93 10.91 -16.49
N GLY A 124 6.88 9.97 -16.46
CA GLY A 124 7.87 9.84 -15.39
C GLY A 124 7.23 9.59 -14.02
N ARG A 125 6.19 8.73 -13.96
CA ARG A 125 5.42 8.44 -12.75
C ARG A 125 5.79 7.09 -12.14
N LEU A 126 5.55 6.97 -10.84
CA LEU A 126 5.60 5.69 -10.13
C LEU A 126 4.43 4.80 -10.56
N VAL A 127 4.54 3.50 -10.26
CA VAL A 127 3.50 2.50 -10.54
C VAL A 127 3.14 1.77 -9.25
N ASP A 128 1.85 1.57 -8.99
CA ASP A 128 1.35 0.74 -7.89
C ASP A 128 0.11 -0.05 -8.36
N VAL A 129 0.26 -1.36 -8.48
CA VAL A 129 -0.76 -2.24 -9.06
C VAL A 129 -1.34 -3.13 -7.98
N HIS A 130 -2.68 -3.13 -7.81
CA HIS A 130 -3.38 -4.22 -7.14
C HIS A 130 -3.22 -5.47 -8.00
N CYS A 131 -2.13 -6.20 -7.76
CA CYS A 131 -1.68 -7.27 -8.64
C CYS A 131 -2.10 -8.62 -8.07
N ASP A 132 -2.88 -9.39 -8.84
CA ASP A 132 -3.28 -10.74 -8.46
C ASP A 132 -3.90 -10.81 -7.04
N GLU A 133 -4.74 -9.83 -6.69
CA GLU A 133 -5.48 -9.78 -5.43
C GLU A 133 -6.72 -10.69 -5.50
N ILE A 134 -6.48 -11.94 -5.69
CA ILE A 134 -7.49 -12.98 -5.87
C ILE A 134 -6.96 -14.33 -5.38
N ASP A 135 -7.84 -15.27 -5.09
CA ASP A 135 -7.48 -16.63 -4.67
C ASP A 135 -7.10 -17.57 -5.82
N ASP A 136 -7.30 -17.16 -7.07
CA ASP A 136 -7.04 -17.98 -8.24
C ASP A 136 -5.53 -18.12 -8.54
N PRO A 137 -4.93 -19.31 -8.45
CA PRO A 137 -3.52 -19.52 -8.78
C PRO A 137 -3.20 -19.36 -10.28
N GLN A 138 -4.21 -19.21 -11.14
CA GLN A 138 -4.02 -18.88 -12.55
C GLN A 138 -3.92 -17.36 -12.80
N SER A 139 -4.25 -16.52 -11.83
CA SER A 139 -3.97 -15.09 -11.89
C SER A 139 -2.45 -14.89 -11.75
N ARG A 140 -1.79 -14.49 -12.84
CA ARG A 140 -0.33 -14.41 -12.97
C ARG A 140 0.11 -13.15 -13.71
N PHE A 141 -0.56 -12.03 -13.45
CA PHE A 141 -0.19 -10.72 -14.01
C PHE A 141 1.10 -10.17 -13.40
N LEU A 142 1.48 -10.69 -12.22
CA LEU A 142 2.75 -10.36 -11.58
C LEU A 142 3.97 -10.67 -12.46
N GLU A 143 3.95 -11.79 -13.21
CA GLU A 143 5.06 -12.08 -14.13
C GLU A 143 5.16 -11.08 -15.27
N VAL A 144 4.01 -10.58 -15.77
CA VAL A 144 3.96 -9.56 -16.84
C VAL A 144 4.47 -8.23 -16.30
N LEU A 145 3.97 -7.80 -15.13
CA LEU A 145 4.38 -6.55 -14.48
C LEU A 145 5.90 -6.55 -14.19
N ALA A 146 6.43 -7.65 -13.65
CA ALA A 146 7.84 -7.79 -13.33
C ALA A 146 8.73 -7.75 -14.57
N GLU A 147 8.33 -8.42 -15.67
CA GLU A 147 9.09 -8.39 -16.92
C GLU A 147 9.06 -7.01 -17.55
N GLU A 148 7.91 -6.33 -17.59
CA GLU A 148 7.80 -4.97 -18.11
C GLU A 148 8.64 -3.98 -17.29
N ALA A 149 8.63 -4.10 -15.98
CA ALA A 149 9.48 -3.27 -15.11
C ALA A 149 10.97 -3.51 -15.38
N ARG A 150 11.37 -4.78 -15.58
CA ARG A 150 12.73 -5.19 -15.85
C ARG A 150 13.23 -4.66 -17.20
N VAL A 151 12.48 -4.87 -18.28
CA VAL A 151 12.92 -4.47 -19.63
C VAL A 151 12.94 -2.95 -19.84
N ARG A 152 12.11 -2.23 -19.08
CA ARG A 152 12.06 -0.77 -19.08
C ARG A 152 13.05 -0.13 -18.09
N GLY A 153 13.73 -0.92 -17.25
CA GLY A 153 14.60 -0.39 -16.19
C GLY A 153 13.89 0.39 -15.11
N MET A 154 12.59 0.10 -14.87
CA MET A 154 11.73 0.83 -13.94
C MET A 154 11.54 0.12 -12.59
N GLY A 155 12.23 -0.99 -12.31
CA GLY A 155 11.95 -1.86 -11.17
C GLY A 155 11.74 -1.12 -9.83
N ALA A 156 12.67 -0.26 -9.45
CA ALA A 156 12.57 0.50 -8.20
C ALA A 156 11.32 1.41 -8.10
N GLN A 157 10.73 1.77 -9.24
CA GLN A 157 9.57 2.65 -9.34
C GLN A 157 8.23 1.89 -9.39
N VAL A 158 8.28 0.56 -9.47
CA VAL A 158 7.11 -0.31 -9.62
C VAL A 158 6.84 -1.07 -8.33
N THR A 159 5.60 -1.04 -7.89
CA THR A 159 5.10 -1.76 -6.73
C THR A 159 3.98 -2.72 -7.13
N ALA A 160 4.08 -3.96 -6.70
CA ALA A 160 3.01 -4.96 -6.77
C ALA A 160 2.37 -5.08 -5.38
N SER A 161 1.16 -4.55 -5.25
CA SER A 161 0.38 -4.59 -4.01
C SER A 161 -0.47 -5.86 -3.95
N HIS A 162 -0.71 -6.38 -2.74
CA HIS A 162 -1.46 -7.59 -2.38
C HIS A 162 -0.81 -8.89 -2.84
N THR A 163 -0.78 -9.17 -4.11
CA THR A 163 -0.26 -10.41 -4.73
C THR A 163 -0.75 -11.68 -4.04
N CYS A 164 -2.02 -11.71 -3.61
CA CYS A 164 -2.61 -12.78 -2.79
C CYS A 164 -2.57 -14.15 -3.49
N ALA A 165 -2.74 -14.18 -4.83
CA ALA A 165 -2.66 -15.40 -5.62
C ALA A 165 -1.33 -16.15 -5.45
N MET A 166 -0.21 -15.42 -5.16
CA MET A 166 1.10 -16.04 -4.93
C MET A 166 1.09 -16.97 -3.72
N GLY A 167 0.26 -16.73 -2.72
CA GLY A 167 0.04 -17.65 -1.59
C GLY A 167 -0.53 -19.02 -2.01
N SER A 168 -1.09 -19.12 -3.21
CA SER A 168 -1.69 -20.32 -3.79
C SER A 168 -0.90 -20.91 -4.96
N TYR A 169 0.19 -20.27 -5.41
CA TYR A 169 1.04 -20.80 -6.48
C TYR A 169 1.80 -22.06 -6.03
N ASP A 170 2.00 -22.98 -6.96
CA ASP A 170 2.88 -24.10 -6.70
C ASP A 170 4.35 -23.68 -6.57
N ASN A 171 5.14 -24.51 -5.85
CA ASN A 171 6.52 -24.18 -5.55
C ASN A 171 7.45 -24.17 -6.79
N ALA A 172 7.13 -24.97 -7.81
CA ALA A 172 7.92 -24.99 -9.05
C ALA A 172 7.77 -23.68 -9.82
N TYR A 173 6.53 -23.18 -9.93
CA TYR A 173 6.29 -21.88 -10.53
C TYR A 173 6.92 -20.74 -9.71
N CYS A 174 6.78 -20.76 -8.38
CA CYS A 174 7.41 -19.75 -7.51
C CYS A 174 8.93 -19.73 -7.66
N SER A 175 9.58 -20.89 -7.76
CA SER A 175 11.04 -20.96 -7.97
C SER A 175 11.49 -20.25 -9.25
N LYS A 176 10.72 -20.36 -10.34
CA LYS A 176 10.95 -19.60 -11.58
C LYS A 176 10.66 -18.11 -11.38
N LEU A 177 9.49 -17.79 -10.79
CA LEU A 177 9.00 -16.43 -10.62
C LEU A 177 9.98 -15.60 -9.78
N PHE A 178 10.47 -16.11 -8.67
CA PHE A 178 11.38 -15.37 -7.78
C PHE A 178 12.68 -14.94 -8.46
N ARG A 179 13.18 -15.68 -9.44
CA ARG A 179 14.34 -15.24 -10.25
C ARG A 179 14.00 -13.99 -11.06
N LEU A 180 12.80 -13.96 -11.66
CA LEU A 180 12.32 -12.79 -12.39
C LEU A 180 12.09 -11.60 -11.45
N LEU A 181 11.42 -11.81 -10.32
CA LEU A 181 11.14 -10.77 -9.33
C LEU A 181 12.44 -10.14 -8.81
N LYS A 182 13.45 -10.96 -8.50
CA LYS A 182 14.77 -10.45 -8.09
C LYS A 182 15.46 -9.64 -9.20
N ALA A 183 15.39 -10.11 -10.44
CA ALA A 183 15.98 -9.43 -11.59
C ALA A 183 15.23 -8.14 -11.96
N SER A 184 13.93 -8.06 -11.69
CA SER A 184 13.11 -6.88 -11.98
C SER A 184 13.33 -5.73 -11.00
N GLY A 185 13.65 -6.05 -9.74
CA GLY A 185 13.83 -5.06 -8.69
C GLY A 185 12.55 -4.35 -8.24
N ILE A 186 11.36 -4.92 -8.51
CA ILE A 186 10.08 -4.35 -8.06
C ILE A 186 9.87 -4.49 -6.56
N ASN A 187 9.03 -3.63 -6.01
CA ASN A 187 8.64 -3.62 -4.60
C ASN A 187 7.32 -4.37 -4.39
N PHE A 188 7.11 -4.86 -3.17
CA PHE A 188 5.88 -5.51 -2.75
C PHE A 188 5.25 -4.82 -1.55
N ILE A 189 3.92 -4.73 -1.56
CA ILE A 189 3.12 -4.30 -0.41
C ILE A 189 2.13 -5.42 -0.08
N SER A 190 2.13 -5.88 1.17
CA SER A 190 1.13 -6.80 1.70
C SER A 190 0.22 -6.08 2.69
N CYS A 191 -1.09 -6.32 2.58
CA CYS A 191 -2.13 -5.75 3.45
C CYS A 191 -2.77 -6.87 4.28
N PRO A 192 -2.09 -7.37 5.33
CA PRO A 192 -2.43 -8.65 5.96
C PRO A 192 -3.83 -8.68 6.58
N THR A 193 -4.27 -7.62 7.23
CA THR A 193 -5.59 -7.56 7.88
C THR A 193 -6.74 -7.51 6.89
N GLU A 194 -6.56 -6.87 5.76
CA GLU A 194 -7.52 -6.83 4.66
C GLU A 194 -7.57 -8.18 3.95
N SER A 195 -6.42 -8.66 3.51
CA SER A 195 -6.30 -9.88 2.73
C SER A 195 -6.84 -11.11 3.44
N ILE A 196 -6.56 -11.30 4.75
CA ILE A 196 -7.08 -12.44 5.53
C ILE A 196 -8.61 -12.41 5.66
N HIS A 197 -9.22 -11.22 5.59
CA HIS A 197 -10.67 -11.05 5.60
C HIS A 197 -11.29 -11.26 4.22
N LEU A 198 -10.68 -10.73 3.16
CA LEU A 198 -11.23 -10.76 1.81
C LEU A 198 -10.99 -12.08 1.09
N GLN A 199 -9.86 -12.73 1.32
CA GLN A 199 -9.49 -13.97 0.63
C GLN A 199 -10.05 -15.22 1.34
N GLY A 200 -9.98 -16.38 0.68
CA GLY A 200 -10.47 -17.65 1.22
C GLY A 200 -11.99 -17.77 1.29
N ARG A 201 -12.74 -16.90 0.63
CA ARG A 201 -14.22 -16.93 0.69
C ARG A 201 -14.85 -18.14 0.04
N PHE A 202 -14.18 -18.68 -1.00
CA PHE A 202 -14.61 -19.88 -1.71
C PHE A 202 -14.04 -21.17 -1.12
N ASP A 203 -13.12 -21.07 -0.13
CA ASP A 203 -12.58 -22.24 0.54
C ASP A 203 -13.59 -22.85 1.51
N SER A 204 -13.56 -24.19 1.60
CA SER A 204 -14.07 -24.91 2.75
C SER A 204 -13.11 -24.77 3.94
N TRP A 205 -13.10 -25.68 4.90
CA TRP A 205 -12.10 -25.72 5.96
C TRP A 205 -11.00 -26.75 5.62
N PRO A 206 -9.71 -26.42 5.91
CA PRO A 206 -9.19 -25.17 6.46
C PRO A 206 -9.18 -24.04 5.40
N LYS A 207 -9.39 -22.79 5.84
CA LYS A 207 -9.27 -21.62 4.99
C LYS A 207 -7.80 -21.26 4.75
N ARG A 208 -7.48 -20.80 3.53
CA ARG A 208 -6.16 -20.23 3.24
C ARG A 208 -5.94 -18.93 4.00
N ARG A 209 -4.67 -18.52 4.18
CA ARG A 209 -4.35 -17.25 4.82
C ARG A 209 -4.60 -16.02 3.94
N GLY A 210 -4.65 -16.19 2.63
CA GLY A 210 -5.00 -15.15 1.67
C GLY A 210 -3.97 -14.02 1.52
N VAL A 211 -2.73 -14.22 1.96
CA VAL A 211 -1.65 -13.25 1.82
C VAL A 211 -0.56 -13.78 0.89
N THR A 212 0.24 -12.87 0.35
CA THR A 212 1.41 -13.20 -0.46
C THR A 212 2.51 -13.91 0.37
N ARG A 213 3.55 -14.41 -0.28
CA ARG A 213 4.69 -15.13 0.36
C ARG A 213 5.72 -14.17 0.95
N VAL A 214 5.31 -13.32 1.91
CA VAL A 214 6.14 -12.25 2.48
C VAL A 214 7.48 -12.76 2.99
N ALA A 215 7.47 -13.81 3.83
CA ALA A 215 8.70 -14.37 4.39
C ALA A 215 9.68 -14.92 3.34
N GLU A 216 9.16 -15.45 2.23
CA GLU A 216 10.00 -15.94 1.12
C GLU A 216 10.56 -14.78 0.28
N LEU A 217 9.75 -13.73 0.03
CA LEU A 217 10.20 -12.50 -0.65
C LEU A 217 11.33 -11.84 0.13
N ASP A 218 11.16 -11.65 1.41
CA ASP A 218 12.14 -11.03 2.29
C ASP A 218 13.45 -11.82 2.34
N ARG A 219 13.39 -13.16 2.54
CA ARG A 219 14.58 -14.02 2.52
C ARG A 219 15.30 -14.03 1.16
N ALA A 220 14.57 -13.79 0.07
CA ALA A 220 15.16 -13.64 -1.26
C ALA A 220 15.82 -12.27 -1.48
N GLY A 221 15.71 -11.35 -0.52
CA GLY A 221 16.21 -9.98 -0.61
C GLY A 221 15.37 -9.09 -1.55
N ILE A 222 14.09 -9.43 -1.72
CA ILE A 222 13.11 -8.64 -2.48
C ILE A 222 12.39 -7.73 -1.50
N ASN A 223 12.31 -6.42 -1.82
CA ASN A 223 11.68 -5.46 -0.94
C ASN A 223 10.19 -5.74 -0.76
N VAL A 224 9.77 -5.95 0.48
CA VAL A 224 8.38 -6.15 0.87
C VAL A 224 8.07 -5.38 2.15
N CYS A 225 6.90 -4.72 2.19
CA CYS A 225 6.43 -4.00 3.36
C CYS A 225 4.95 -4.31 3.66
N PHE A 226 4.50 -3.90 4.84
CA PHE A 226 3.11 -4.01 5.25
C PHE A 226 2.40 -2.65 5.18
N ALA A 227 1.13 -2.67 4.79
CA ALA A 227 0.28 -1.49 4.74
C ALA A 227 -1.11 -1.76 5.32
N GLN A 228 -1.81 -0.67 5.67
CA GLN A 228 -3.14 -0.72 6.29
C GLN A 228 -4.21 -1.11 5.28
N ASP A 229 -4.11 -0.62 4.02
CA ASP A 229 -5.17 -0.63 3.03
C ASP A 229 -6.35 0.23 3.48
N SER A 230 -7.50 -0.36 3.77
CA SER A 230 -8.73 0.33 4.10
C SER A 230 -8.79 0.88 5.53
N ILE A 231 -9.37 2.08 5.69
CA ILE A 231 -9.66 2.72 6.96
C ILE A 231 -11.15 3.07 7.03
N GLN A 232 -11.93 2.31 7.79
CA GLN A 232 -13.38 2.52 8.01
C GLN A 232 -14.17 2.59 6.69
N ASP A 233 -13.88 1.71 5.76
CA ASP A 233 -14.59 1.60 4.50
C ASP A 233 -15.35 0.26 4.37
N PRO A 234 -16.09 0.03 3.24
CA PRO A 234 -16.88 -1.19 3.07
C PRO A 234 -16.07 -2.49 2.99
N TRP A 235 -14.78 -2.43 2.66
CA TRP A 235 -13.92 -3.62 2.55
C TRP A 235 -13.35 -4.02 3.90
N TYR A 236 -12.88 -3.03 4.69
CA TYR A 236 -12.35 -3.28 6.03
C TYR A 236 -12.77 -2.17 7.04
N PRO A 237 -13.90 -2.34 7.73
CA PRO A 237 -14.45 -1.30 8.62
C PRO A 237 -13.66 -1.08 9.92
N LEU A 238 -12.72 -1.99 10.28
CA LEU A 238 -11.94 -1.93 11.52
C LEU A 238 -10.58 -1.21 11.36
N GLY A 239 -10.25 -0.75 10.17
CA GLY A 239 -9.03 0.03 9.93
C GLY A 239 -9.04 1.35 10.71
N ASN A 240 -7.92 1.69 11.35
CA ASN A 240 -7.78 2.88 12.17
C ASN A 240 -6.48 3.65 11.95
N GLY A 241 -5.62 3.19 11.03
CA GLY A 241 -4.33 3.82 10.75
C GLY A 241 -3.20 3.42 11.70
N ASN A 242 -3.43 2.51 12.66
CA ASN A 242 -2.37 2.00 13.54
C ASN A 242 -1.48 1.00 12.79
N ILE A 243 -0.34 1.47 12.31
CA ILE A 243 0.56 0.64 11.52
C ILE A 243 1.28 -0.44 12.33
N LEU A 244 1.49 -0.26 13.65
CA LEU A 244 2.02 -1.30 14.52
C LEU A 244 1.05 -2.49 14.65
N ARG A 245 -0.26 -2.23 14.65
CA ARG A 245 -1.27 -3.29 14.62
C ARG A 245 -1.22 -4.09 13.32
N ILE A 246 -0.97 -3.42 12.21
CA ILE A 246 -0.81 -4.07 10.90
C ILE A 246 0.46 -4.92 10.87
N LEU A 247 1.55 -4.38 11.39
CA LEU A 247 2.81 -5.10 11.52
C LEU A 247 2.64 -6.36 12.38
N ASP A 248 2.06 -6.26 13.56
CA ASP A 248 1.78 -7.38 14.46
C ASP A 248 0.97 -8.48 13.74
N ALA A 249 -0.14 -8.11 13.09
CA ALA A 249 -0.95 -9.05 12.31
C ALA A 249 -0.12 -9.68 11.17
N GLY A 250 0.67 -8.90 10.45
CA GLY A 250 1.52 -9.36 9.36
C GLY A 250 2.55 -10.39 9.82
N LEU A 251 3.25 -10.11 10.91
CA LEU A 251 4.24 -11.03 11.49
C LEU A 251 3.60 -12.37 11.88
N HIS A 252 2.42 -12.36 12.51
CA HIS A 252 1.67 -13.56 12.87
C HIS A 252 1.20 -14.34 11.62
N ILE A 253 0.56 -13.67 10.68
CA ILE A 253 -0.04 -14.30 9.49
C ILE A 253 1.05 -14.89 8.58
N CYS A 254 2.21 -14.21 8.47
CA CYS A 254 3.32 -14.60 7.61
C CYS A 254 4.35 -15.52 8.30
N HIS A 255 4.13 -15.92 9.57
CA HIS A 255 5.05 -16.76 10.36
C HIS A 255 6.44 -16.16 10.53
N MET A 256 6.50 -14.88 10.89
CA MET A 256 7.73 -14.10 11.04
C MET A 256 7.91 -13.66 12.51
N LEU A 257 7.78 -14.60 13.45
CA LEU A 257 7.97 -14.37 14.89
C LEU A 257 9.29 -14.99 15.39
N GLY A 258 10.22 -15.29 14.47
CA GLY A 258 11.57 -15.72 14.82
C GLY A 258 12.37 -14.57 15.44
N TYR A 259 13.42 -14.94 16.19
CA TYR A 259 14.28 -13.94 16.86
C TYR A 259 14.83 -12.89 15.89
N ASP A 260 15.39 -13.34 14.76
CA ASP A 260 15.98 -12.46 13.75
C ASP A 260 14.93 -11.57 13.05
N ASP A 261 13.71 -12.10 12.83
CA ASP A 261 12.61 -11.32 12.24
C ASP A 261 12.17 -10.19 13.18
N LEU A 262 12.09 -10.48 14.48
CA LEU A 262 11.64 -9.52 15.50
C LEU A 262 12.65 -8.41 15.79
N GLN A 263 13.96 -8.65 15.57
CA GLN A 263 15.01 -7.65 15.76
C GLN A 263 14.94 -6.49 14.75
N ARG A 264 14.29 -6.70 13.61
CA ARG A 264 14.17 -5.72 12.53
C ARG A 264 12.72 -5.57 12.02
N CYS A 265 11.75 -5.95 12.84
CA CYS A 265 10.36 -6.00 12.39
C CYS A 265 9.82 -4.63 11.98
N LEU A 266 10.30 -3.52 12.56
CA LEU A 266 9.89 -2.18 12.14
C LEU A 266 10.31 -1.84 10.70
N ASP A 267 11.34 -2.48 10.13
CA ASP A 267 11.74 -2.25 8.74
C ASP A 267 10.58 -2.43 7.77
N PHE A 268 9.68 -3.38 8.05
CA PHE A 268 8.51 -3.66 7.19
C PHE A 268 7.50 -2.53 7.11
N VAL A 269 7.56 -1.57 8.02
CA VAL A 269 6.66 -0.40 8.05
C VAL A 269 7.41 0.93 8.06
N THR A 270 8.74 0.89 7.93
CA THR A 270 9.65 2.04 7.87
C THR A 270 10.51 1.99 6.61
N ASP A 271 11.72 1.45 6.66
CA ASP A 271 12.70 1.49 5.57
C ASP A 271 12.21 0.78 4.30
N ASN A 272 11.55 -0.37 4.44
CA ASN A 272 10.99 -1.09 3.29
C ASN A 272 9.84 -0.29 2.64
N SER A 273 8.99 0.35 3.47
CA SER A 273 7.94 1.24 2.99
C SER A 273 8.51 2.47 2.29
N ALA A 274 9.57 3.07 2.85
CA ALA A 274 10.24 4.22 2.25
C ALA A 274 10.82 3.88 0.86
N ARG A 275 11.38 2.67 0.68
CA ARG A 275 11.83 2.19 -0.63
C ARG A 275 10.66 2.04 -1.61
N ALA A 276 9.54 1.42 -1.18
CA ALA A 276 8.35 1.26 -2.02
C ALA A 276 7.71 2.61 -2.40
N LEU A 277 7.78 3.60 -1.51
CA LEU A 277 7.34 4.98 -1.77
C LEU A 277 8.36 5.82 -2.55
N CYS A 278 9.56 5.30 -2.82
CA CYS A 278 10.66 6.00 -3.50
C CYS A 278 11.03 7.32 -2.82
N LEU A 279 11.10 7.36 -1.48
CA LEU A 279 11.39 8.58 -0.72
C LEU A 279 12.85 9.04 -0.83
N GLY A 280 13.78 8.14 -1.13
CA GLY A 280 15.21 8.46 -1.30
C GLY A 280 15.80 9.18 -0.09
N ASP A 281 16.50 10.28 -0.33
CA ASP A 281 17.15 11.07 0.72
C ASP A 281 16.17 11.92 1.57
N ASN A 282 14.88 11.89 1.27
CA ASN A 282 13.85 12.49 2.12
C ASN A 282 13.46 11.62 3.32
N TYR A 283 14.08 10.45 3.48
CA TYR A 283 13.79 9.51 4.56
C TYR A 283 15.04 9.03 5.28
N GLY A 284 14.90 8.73 6.59
CA GLY A 284 15.94 8.16 7.44
C GLY A 284 16.71 9.19 8.26
N LEU A 285 17.37 8.72 9.32
CA LEU A 285 18.13 9.54 10.25
C LEU A 285 19.58 9.68 9.74
N ALA A 286 19.89 10.78 9.07
CA ALA A 286 21.24 11.12 8.63
C ALA A 286 21.41 12.65 8.52
N GLU A 287 22.65 13.13 8.61
CA GLU A 287 22.97 14.54 8.35
C GLU A 287 22.51 14.98 6.96
N GLY A 288 21.90 16.16 6.88
CA GLY A 288 21.40 16.73 5.61
C GLY A 288 20.02 16.23 5.18
N ARG A 289 19.43 15.24 5.86
CA ARG A 289 18.07 14.78 5.61
C ARG A 289 17.05 15.56 6.43
N PRO A 290 15.79 15.64 5.96
CA PRO A 290 14.70 16.25 6.73
C PRO A 290 14.57 15.57 8.11
N ALA A 291 14.42 16.38 9.17
CA ALA A 291 14.20 15.86 10.51
C ALA A 291 12.76 15.36 10.67
N ASN A 292 12.49 14.18 10.13
CA ASN A 292 11.25 13.43 10.24
C ASN A 292 11.49 12.21 11.14
N LEU A 293 10.99 12.24 12.38
CA LEU A 293 11.25 11.16 13.35
C LEU A 293 10.10 10.98 14.33
N LEU A 294 10.06 9.80 14.93
CA LEU A 294 9.11 9.43 15.97
C LEU A 294 9.87 9.05 17.24
N ILE A 295 9.29 9.40 18.39
CA ILE A 295 9.67 8.85 19.69
C ILE A 295 8.51 7.97 20.14
N LEU A 296 8.80 6.68 20.33
CA LEU A 296 7.83 5.68 20.78
C LEU A 296 8.03 5.40 22.27
N ASP A 297 6.95 5.01 22.95
CA ASP A 297 6.99 4.50 24.34
C ASP A 297 7.47 3.03 24.37
N ALA A 298 8.67 2.80 23.86
CA ALA A 298 9.29 1.48 23.78
C ALA A 298 10.81 1.58 23.74
N GLU A 299 11.48 0.55 24.26
CA GLU A 299 12.95 0.50 24.35
C GLU A 299 13.61 -0.03 23.08
N ASN A 300 12.89 -0.80 22.28
CA ASN A 300 13.36 -1.42 21.04
C ASN A 300 12.16 -1.83 20.14
N ASP A 301 12.45 -2.32 18.94
CA ASP A 301 11.46 -2.71 17.93
C ASP A 301 10.51 -3.79 18.44
N TYR A 302 11.04 -4.82 19.10
CA TYR A 302 10.26 -5.90 19.68
C TYR A 302 9.23 -5.36 20.68
N GLU A 303 9.67 -4.52 21.65
CA GLU A 303 8.78 -3.92 22.64
C GLU A 303 7.77 -2.95 22.00
N ALA A 304 8.16 -2.24 20.93
CA ALA A 304 7.24 -1.38 20.20
C ALA A 304 6.05 -2.15 19.65
N VAL A 305 6.28 -3.30 19.02
CA VAL A 305 5.23 -4.14 18.46
C VAL A 305 4.47 -4.88 19.56
N ARG A 306 5.18 -5.55 20.50
CA ARG A 306 4.59 -6.36 21.57
C ARG A 306 3.62 -5.56 22.44
N ARG A 307 3.96 -4.31 22.75
CA ARG A 307 3.15 -3.43 23.62
C ARG A 307 2.21 -2.52 22.83
N GLN A 308 2.24 -2.57 21.50
CA GLN A 308 1.51 -1.61 20.63
C GLN A 308 1.84 -0.17 21.07
N ALA A 309 3.14 0.12 21.12
CA ALA A 309 3.69 1.33 21.73
C ALA A 309 3.07 2.60 21.16
N ARG A 310 2.78 3.53 22.06
CA ARG A 310 2.22 4.84 21.68
C ARG A 310 3.32 5.73 21.10
N VAL A 311 2.95 6.54 20.13
CA VAL A 311 3.80 7.63 19.65
C VAL A 311 3.75 8.74 20.70
N LEU A 312 4.87 9.01 21.37
CA LEU A 312 5.02 10.09 22.33
C LEU A 312 5.26 11.43 21.65
N THR A 313 6.12 11.42 20.62
CA THR A 313 6.41 12.63 19.86
C THR A 313 6.54 12.28 18.38
N SER A 314 5.91 13.08 17.51
CA SER A 314 6.12 13.05 16.08
C SER A 314 6.71 14.40 15.65
N ILE A 315 7.87 14.36 15.00
CA ILE A 315 8.57 15.55 14.48
C ILE A 315 8.59 15.43 12.96
N ARG A 316 8.17 16.50 12.29
CA ARG A 316 8.16 16.59 10.84
C ARG A 316 8.83 17.89 10.40
N HIS A 317 9.84 17.79 9.53
CA HIS A 317 10.66 18.92 9.08
C HIS A 317 11.18 19.77 10.26
N GLY A 318 11.58 19.10 11.36
CA GLY A 318 12.06 19.76 12.57
C GLY A 318 10.99 20.38 13.45
N ARG A 319 9.70 20.23 13.12
CA ARG A 319 8.58 20.74 13.93
C ARG A 319 7.85 19.60 14.62
N VAL A 320 7.51 19.79 15.89
CA VAL A 320 6.66 18.85 16.63
C VAL A 320 5.22 18.99 16.10
N ILE A 321 4.68 17.91 15.53
CA ILE A 321 3.30 17.84 15.01
C ILE A 321 2.38 17.00 15.89
N LEU A 322 2.94 16.24 16.84
CA LEU A 322 2.20 15.48 17.85
C LEU A 322 3.09 15.35 19.09
N GLN A 323 2.50 15.52 20.27
CA GLN A 323 3.11 15.23 21.55
C GLN A 323 2.10 14.61 22.51
N ARG A 324 2.50 13.55 23.21
CA ARG A 324 1.71 12.87 24.24
C ARG A 324 2.54 12.68 25.51
N GLU A 325 1.86 12.72 26.64
CA GLU A 325 2.46 12.34 27.92
C GLU A 325 2.57 10.81 28.04
N VAL A 326 3.57 10.36 28.77
CA VAL A 326 3.73 8.95 29.17
C VAL A 326 2.58 8.56 30.08
N GLU A 327 1.95 7.43 29.80
CA GLU A 327 0.84 6.93 30.61
C GLU A 327 1.35 6.33 31.93
N HIS A 328 0.83 6.82 33.04
CA HIS A 328 1.14 6.30 34.36
C HIS A 328 -0.02 5.46 34.90
N ILE A 329 0.20 4.14 35.01
CA ILE A 329 -0.74 3.24 35.63
C ILE A 329 -0.49 3.26 37.15
N ARG A 330 -1.51 3.63 37.93
CA ARG A 330 -1.45 3.54 39.40
C ARG A 330 -2.26 2.33 39.84
N TYR A 331 -1.62 1.47 40.59
CA TYR A 331 -2.29 0.36 41.25
C TYR A 331 -2.70 0.80 42.65
N PRO A 332 -3.96 0.68 43.06
CA PRO A 332 -4.34 0.89 44.44
C PRO A 332 -3.62 -0.12 45.34
N ALA A 333 -3.18 0.32 46.53
CA ALA A 333 -2.53 -0.53 47.51
C ALA A 333 -3.50 -1.53 48.14
#